data_d187fbf1d3ae47680c85023f77e836b0
#
_entry.id   d187fbf1d3ae47680c85023f77e836b0
#
_cell.length_a   1.000
_cell.length_b   1.000
_cell.length_c   1.000
_cell.angle_alpha   90.00
_cell.angle_beta   90.00
_cell.angle_gamma   90.00
#
_symmetry.space_group_name_H-M   'P 1'
#
loop_
_entity.id
_entity.type
_entity.pdbx_description
1 polymer ?
#
loop_
_entity_poly.entity_id
_entity_poly.type
_entity_poly.pdbx_seq_one_letter_code
_entity_poly.pdbx_strand_id
1 'polypeptide(L)'
;MPQIFHHSTNALAKITIYGAVFIGVALLWVAVELNRSSWNTGQWVEKQQPVQFSHKHHVGDDGIDCRYCHTSVETAASAGMPSTNTCMNCHKQIWADSPYLEPVRASFRTGKPIEWIRVHDLPDYSYFNHSIHVKQGVGCATCHGRIDQMNFVYQASPLTMEWCLNCHRNPEKYIRPREEVFNMAYVAKNQEVLGPRLVKEYGVNKLTSCSVCHY
;
A
#
# COMPACT_ATOMS: atom_id res chain seq x y z
N MET A 1 16.33 38.90 -47.90
CA MET A 1 15.66 39.84 -46.98
C MET A 1 16.73 40.44 -46.10
N PRO A 2 16.70 41.75 -45.82
CA PRO A 2 17.68 42.36 -44.94
C PRO A 2 17.51 41.82 -43.52
N GLN A 3 18.58 41.45 -42.88
CA GLN A 3 18.61 40.96 -41.51
C GLN A 3 18.44 42.17 -40.59
N ILE A 4 17.41 42.17 -39.76
CA ILE A 4 17.07 43.26 -38.84
C ILE A 4 17.98 43.25 -37.60
N PHE A 5 18.38 42.05 -37.13
CA PHE A 5 19.20 41.88 -35.93
C PHE A 5 20.63 41.47 -36.29
N HIS A 6 21.60 41.80 -35.43
CA HIS A 6 22.99 41.42 -35.59
C HIS A 6 23.16 39.88 -35.55
N HIS A 7 24.16 39.32 -36.25
CA HIS A 7 24.37 37.87 -36.34
C HIS A 7 24.52 37.18 -34.97
N SER A 8 25.06 37.87 -33.97
CA SER A 8 25.17 37.34 -32.59
C SER A 8 23.85 37.06 -31.95
N THR A 9 22.74 37.72 -32.32
CA THR A 9 21.40 37.44 -31.81
C THR A 9 20.87 36.06 -32.18
N ASN A 10 21.36 35.47 -33.28
CA ASN A 10 21.01 34.11 -33.68
C ASN A 10 21.51 33.07 -32.63
N ALA A 11 22.76 33.27 -32.16
CA ALA A 11 23.31 32.41 -31.10
C ALA A 11 22.55 32.58 -29.78
N LEU A 12 22.28 33.85 -29.39
CA LEU A 12 21.50 34.17 -28.20
C LEU A 12 20.09 33.56 -28.27
N ALA A 13 19.40 33.73 -29.40
CA ALA A 13 18.07 33.14 -29.60
C ALA A 13 18.07 31.63 -29.50
N LYS A 14 19.07 30.93 -30.06
CA LYS A 14 19.21 29.47 -29.91
C LYS A 14 19.44 29.08 -28.48
N ILE A 15 20.34 29.72 -27.75
CA ILE A 15 20.65 29.46 -26.36
C ILE A 15 19.41 29.66 -25.49
N THR A 16 18.68 30.76 -25.67
CA THR A 16 17.48 31.04 -24.85
C THR A 16 16.35 30.05 -25.15
N ILE A 17 16.10 29.71 -26.42
CA ILE A 17 15.06 28.74 -26.80
C ILE A 17 15.40 27.34 -26.27
N TYR A 18 16.59 26.83 -26.56
CA TYR A 18 17.01 25.52 -26.09
C TYR A 18 17.11 25.47 -24.56
N GLY A 19 17.60 26.53 -23.93
CA GLY A 19 17.66 26.68 -22.49
C GLY A 19 16.27 26.67 -21.86
N ALA A 20 15.32 27.41 -22.41
CA ALA A 20 13.94 27.41 -21.93
C ALA A 20 13.27 26.03 -22.07
N VAL A 21 13.44 25.36 -23.20
CA VAL A 21 12.96 24.01 -23.44
C VAL A 21 13.59 23.03 -22.44
N PHE A 22 14.89 23.08 -22.26
CA PHE A 22 15.62 22.22 -21.32
C PHE A 22 15.13 22.43 -19.88
N ILE A 23 15.01 23.68 -19.45
CA ILE A 23 14.50 24.02 -18.10
C ILE A 23 13.06 23.54 -17.95
N GLY A 24 12.19 23.74 -18.94
CA GLY A 24 10.82 23.26 -18.92
C GLY A 24 10.72 21.75 -18.76
N VAL A 25 11.49 20.99 -19.52
CA VAL A 25 11.55 19.53 -19.43
C VAL A 25 12.11 19.09 -18.07
N ALA A 26 13.17 19.73 -17.59
CA ALA A 26 13.75 19.43 -16.28
C ALA A 26 12.77 19.69 -15.13
N LEU A 27 12.04 20.79 -15.17
CA LEU A 27 11.00 21.10 -14.16
C LEU A 27 9.87 20.08 -14.18
N LEU A 28 9.40 19.67 -15.36
CA LEU A 28 8.39 18.62 -15.50
C LEU A 28 8.90 17.28 -14.95
N TRP A 29 10.14 16.93 -15.26
CA TRP A 29 10.74 15.70 -14.72
C TRP A 29 10.84 15.75 -13.19
N VAL A 30 11.34 16.84 -12.60
CA VAL A 30 11.40 17.03 -11.16
C VAL A 30 10.00 16.94 -10.52
N ALA A 31 8.99 17.57 -11.14
CA ALA A 31 7.61 17.49 -10.63
C ALA A 31 7.07 16.06 -10.62
N VAL A 32 7.38 15.26 -11.65
CA VAL A 32 7.00 13.84 -11.71
C VAL A 32 7.70 13.03 -10.61
N GLU A 33 9.00 13.22 -10.41
CA GLU A 33 9.76 12.50 -9.38
C GLU A 33 9.32 12.90 -7.96
N LEU A 34 9.03 14.17 -7.72
CA LEU A 34 8.47 14.63 -6.43
C LEU A 34 7.11 13.98 -6.15
N ASN A 35 6.26 13.88 -7.19
CA ASN A 35 4.94 13.26 -7.06
C ASN A 35 5.01 11.75 -6.77
N ARG A 36 6.06 11.07 -7.23
CA ARG A 36 6.32 9.64 -6.97
C ARG A 36 7.12 9.38 -5.69
N SER A 37 7.68 10.43 -5.11
CA SER A 37 8.52 10.30 -3.91
C SER A 37 7.71 9.92 -2.67
N SER A 38 8.41 9.42 -1.66
CA SER A 38 7.84 9.13 -0.34
C SER A 38 7.26 10.36 0.36
N TRP A 39 7.70 11.57 -0.03
CA TRP A 39 7.13 12.82 0.45
C TRP A 39 5.63 12.93 0.09
N ASN A 40 5.25 12.58 -1.12
CA ASN A 40 3.87 12.67 -1.57
C ASN A 40 3.06 11.39 -1.31
N THR A 41 3.69 10.22 -1.50
CA THR A 41 3.03 8.92 -1.37
C THR A 41 2.94 8.43 0.08
N GLY A 42 3.75 8.96 0.99
CA GLY A 42 3.89 8.44 2.36
C GLY A 42 4.55 7.07 2.44
N GLN A 43 5.09 6.55 1.34
CA GLN A 43 5.78 5.25 1.30
C GLN A 43 7.02 5.27 2.21
N TRP A 44 7.23 4.21 2.98
CA TRP A 44 8.33 4.02 3.93
C TRP A 44 8.32 4.98 5.13
N VAL A 45 7.23 5.73 5.32
CA VAL A 45 7.09 6.65 6.45
C VAL A 45 6.29 5.97 7.56
N GLU A 46 6.94 5.72 8.69
CA GLU A 46 6.27 5.21 9.89
C GLU A 46 5.37 6.28 10.50
N LYS A 47 4.12 5.91 10.81
CA LYS A 47 3.17 6.81 11.46
C LYS A 47 3.05 6.43 12.94
N GLN A 48 3.22 7.41 13.82
CA GLN A 48 2.93 7.22 15.24
C GLN A 48 1.44 6.95 15.44
N GLN A 49 1.14 5.96 16.28
CA GLN A 49 -0.21 5.54 16.58
C GLN A 49 -0.57 5.85 18.03
N PRO A 50 -1.85 6.01 18.39
CA PRO A 50 -2.27 6.15 19.79
C PRO A 50 -1.84 4.99 20.68
N VAL A 51 -1.73 3.80 20.09
CA VAL A 51 -1.13 2.61 20.69
C VAL A 51 -0.06 2.11 19.74
N GLN A 52 1.17 1.97 20.22
CA GLN A 52 2.30 1.49 19.42
C GLN A 52 2.20 -0.04 19.26
N PHE A 53 1.34 -0.45 18.34
CA PHE A 53 1.09 -1.86 18.05
C PHE A 53 2.17 -2.43 17.12
N SER A 54 2.83 -3.51 17.55
CA SER A 54 3.83 -4.20 16.76
C SER A 54 3.23 -5.43 16.08
N HIS A 55 3.11 -5.40 14.75
CA HIS A 55 2.77 -6.59 13.97
C HIS A 55 3.88 -7.64 14.04
N LYS A 56 5.16 -7.20 14.13
CA LYS A 56 6.27 -8.13 14.27
C LYS A 56 6.09 -9.01 15.51
N HIS A 57 5.75 -8.42 16.64
CA HIS A 57 5.54 -9.19 17.87
C HIS A 57 4.36 -10.15 17.75
N HIS A 58 3.18 -9.66 17.35
CA HIS A 58 1.96 -10.47 17.34
C HIS A 58 1.91 -11.50 16.20
N VAL A 59 2.34 -11.11 14.99
CA VAL A 59 2.26 -11.98 13.80
C VAL A 59 3.58 -12.72 13.58
N GLY A 60 4.70 -12.01 13.66
CA GLY A 60 6.01 -12.59 13.39
C GLY A 60 6.52 -13.50 14.49
N ASP A 61 6.41 -13.07 15.74
CA ASP A 61 6.98 -13.78 16.88
C ASP A 61 5.94 -14.74 17.53
N ASP A 62 4.68 -14.29 17.73
CA ASP A 62 3.62 -15.07 18.37
C ASP A 62 2.80 -15.92 17.38
N GLY A 63 2.93 -15.67 16.06
CA GLY A 63 2.24 -16.43 15.02
C GLY A 63 0.73 -16.21 14.93
N ILE A 64 0.21 -15.07 15.42
CA ILE A 64 -1.23 -14.76 15.35
C ILE A 64 -1.62 -14.52 13.89
N ASP A 65 -2.64 -15.24 13.41
CA ASP A 65 -3.15 -15.10 12.04
C ASP A 65 -3.78 -13.73 11.81
N CYS A 66 -3.55 -13.17 10.62
CA CYS A 66 -4.08 -11.86 10.22
C CYS A 66 -5.60 -11.75 10.40
N ARG A 67 -6.32 -12.83 10.13
CA ARG A 67 -7.79 -12.92 10.20
C ARG A 67 -8.34 -12.88 11.62
N TYR A 68 -7.50 -13.13 12.64
CA TYR A 68 -7.93 -12.99 14.02
C TYR A 68 -8.29 -11.53 14.36
N CYS A 69 -7.56 -10.59 13.80
CA CYS A 69 -7.78 -9.15 13.99
C CYS A 69 -8.53 -8.51 12.82
N HIS A 70 -8.20 -8.89 11.58
CA HIS A 70 -8.80 -8.37 10.34
C HIS A 70 -9.90 -9.31 9.84
N THR A 71 -10.95 -9.46 10.63
CA THR A 71 -11.99 -10.49 10.46
C THR A 71 -12.80 -10.38 9.18
N SER A 72 -12.86 -9.21 8.55
CA SER A 72 -13.66 -8.96 7.34
C SER A 72 -12.84 -9.01 6.04
N VAL A 73 -11.54 -9.28 6.11
CA VAL A 73 -10.63 -9.20 4.95
C VAL A 73 -11.00 -10.14 3.79
N GLU A 74 -11.61 -11.28 4.09
CA GLU A 74 -12.06 -12.26 3.09
C GLU A 74 -13.46 -11.99 2.56
N THR A 75 -14.26 -11.14 3.23
CA THR A 75 -15.70 -11.00 2.96
C THR A 75 -16.13 -9.57 2.61
N ALA A 76 -15.33 -8.56 2.94
CA ALA A 76 -15.69 -7.15 2.74
C ALA A 76 -14.61 -6.36 1.98
N ALA A 77 -14.99 -5.17 1.52
CA ALA A 77 -14.06 -4.24 0.90
C ALA A 77 -12.98 -3.76 1.89
N SER A 78 -13.36 -3.48 3.14
CA SER A 78 -12.42 -3.14 4.20
C SER A 78 -12.00 -4.40 4.96
N ALA A 79 -10.70 -4.53 5.24
CA ALA A 79 -10.18 -5.59 6.09
C ALA A 79 -10.67 -5.50 7.56
N GLY A 80 -11.17 -4.32 7.94
CA GLY A 80 -11.61 -4.03 9.29
C GLY A 80 -10.45 -3.71 10.25
N MET A 81 -10.75 -2.86 11.23
CA MET A 81 -9.90 -2.66 12.40
C MET A 81 -10.45 -3.51 13.55
N PRO A 82 -9.58 -4.22 14.30
CA PRO A 82 -10.04 -5.04 15.41
C PRO A 82 -10.71 -4.18 16.47
N SER A 83 -11.79 -4.68 17.06
CA SER A 83 -12.39 -4.06 18.23
C SER A 83 -11.44 -4.15 19.43
N THR A 84 -11.59 -3.23 20.39
CA THR A 84 -10.81 -3.25 21.63
C THR A 84 -10.99 -4.56 22.41
N ASN A 85 -12.15 -5.22 22.28
CA ASN A 85 -12.40 -6.53 22.86
C ASN A 85 -11.41 -7.58 22.37
N THR A 86 -11.03 -7.55 21.10
CA THR A 86 -10.03 -8.46 20.52
C THR A 86 -8.69 -8.34 21.26
N CYS A 87 -8.24 -7.12 21.53
CA CYS A 87 -7.03 -6.85 22.30
C CYS A 87 -7.15 -7.39 23.73
N MET A 88 -8.30 -7.14 24.36
CA MET A 88 -8.56 -7.51 25.76
C MET A 88 -8.78 -9.00 25.97
N ASN A 89 -8.91 -9.82 24.92
CA ASN A 89 -8.92 -11.28 25.07
C ASN A 89 -7.61 -11.78 25.73
N CYS A 90 -6.48 -11.15 25.39
CA CYS A 90 -5.17 -11.45 25.95
C CYS A 90 -4.72 -10.41 26.99
N HIS A 91 -4.85 -9.11 26.67
CA HIS A 91 -4.27 -8.03 27.45
C HIS A 91 -5.02 -7.72 28.77
N LYS A 92 -6.10 -8.37 29.06
CA LYS A 92 -6.66 -8.39 30.44
C LYS A 92 -5.81 -9.18 31.44
N GLN A 93 -4.88 -10.04 30.93
CA GLN A 93 -3.97 -10.85 31.74
C GLN A 93 -2.50 -10.58 31.38
N ILE A 94 -2.20 -10.51 30.06
CA ILE A 94 -0.84 -10.29 29.56
C ILE A 94 -0.60 -8.77 29.47
N TRP A 95 0.42 -8.27 30.14
CA TRP A 95 0.76 -6.85 30.26
C TRP A 95 -0.41 -6.00 30.80
N ALA A 96 -1.26 -6.59 31.64
CA ALA A 96 -2.51 -5.98 32.12
C ALA A 96 -2.31 -4.56 32.69
N ASP A 97 -1.22 -4.32 33.38
CA ASP A 97 -0.92 -3.04 34.03
C ASP A 97 0.07 -2.15 33.25
N SER A 98 0.46 -2.56 32.04
CA SER A 98 1.39 -1.78 31.23
C SER A 98 0.84 -0.39 30.90
N PRO A 99 1.62 0.70 31.11
CA PRO A 99 1.18 2.05 30.74
C PRO A 99 0.96 2.21 29.23
N TYR A 100 1.66 1.45 28.40
CA TYR A 100 1.49 1.46 26.94
C TYR A 100 0.11 0.95 26.49
N LEU A 101 -0.56 0.14 27.33
CA LEU A 101 -1.89 -0.38 27.05
C LEU A 101 -3.01 0.44 27.71
N GLU A 102 -2.71 1.52 28.37
CA GLU A 102 -3.75 2.37 28.97
C GLU A 102 -4.77 2.90 27.94
N PRO A 103 -4.39 3.32 26.71
CA PRO A 103 -5.40 3.70 25.73
C PRO A 103 -6.34 2.55 25.34
N VAL A 104 -5.84 1.31 25.32
CA VAL A 104 -6.66 0.11 25.06
C VAL A 104 -7.63 -0.12 26.21
N ARG A 105 -7.16 -0.11 27.46
CA ARG A 105 -8.01 -0.25 28.65
C ARG A 105 -9.05 0.85 28.78
N ALA A 106 -8.65 2.10 28.49
CA ALA A 106 -9.56 3.24 28.50
C ALA A 106 -10.67 3.07 27.46
N SER A 107 -10.30 2.68 26.25
CA SER A 107 -11.26 2.37 25.18
C SER A 107 -12.22 1.26 25.60
N PHE A 108 -11.70 0.19 26.19
CA PHE A 108 -12.53 -0.93 26.68
C PHE A 108 -13.51 -0.50 27.78
N ARG A 109 -13.07 0.31 28.76
CA ARG A 109 -13.91 0.79 29.85
C ARG A 109 -15.00 1.77 29.41
N THR A 110 -14.66 2.63 28.45
CA THR A 110 -15.52 3.75 28.03
C THR A 110 -16.38 3.43 26.82
N GLY A 111 -16.08 2.36 26.10
CA GLY A 111 -16.70 2.04 24.81
C GLY A 111 -16.30 2.99 23.67
N LYS A 112 -15.41 3.95 23.89
CA LYS A 112 -14.93 4.86 22.86
C LYS A 112 -13.84 4.17 22.02
N PRO A 113 -13.94 4.16 20.67
CA PRO A 113 -12.94 3.52 19.83
C PRO A 113 -11.58 4.21 19.96
N ILE A 114 -10.51 3.46 19.69
CA ILE A 114 -9.17 4.04 19.53
C ILE A 114 -9.12 4.74 18.17
N GLU A 115 -8.71 5.99 18.15
CA GLU A 115 -8.60 6.81 16.93
C GLU A 115 -7.30 6.47 16.18
N TRP A 116 -7.29 5.31 15.50
CA TRP A 116 -6.14 4.88 14.72
C TRP A 116 -5.85 5.81 13.55
N ILE A 117 -4.57 6.11 13.34
CA ILE A 117 -4.13 6.85 12.15
C ILE A 117 -4.00 5.88 10.98
N ARG A 118 -4.75 6.13 9.91
CA ARG A 118 -4.72 5.29 8.71
C ARG A 118 -3.33 5.38 8.04
N VAL A 119 -2.69 4.23 7.84
CA VAL A 119 -1.37 4.12 7.20
C VAL A 119 -1.53 3.89 5.70
N HIS A 120 -2.29 2.86 5.31
CA HIS A 120 -2.64 2.60 3.92
C HIS A 120 -3.95 3.33 3.63
N ASP A 121 -3.84 4.40 2.87
CA ASP A 121 -4.95 5.31 2.61
C ASP A 121 -5.00 5.67 1.12
N LEU A 122 -6.00 5.16 0.43
CA LEU A 122 -6.26 5.54 -0.95
C LEU A 122 -7.11 6.82 -0.98
N PRO A 123 -6.98 7.64 -2.05
CA PRO A 123 -7.89 8.77 -2.26
C PRO A 123 -9.36 8.32 -2.28
N ASP A 124 -10.26 9.14 -1.76
CA ASP A 124 -11.70 8.83 -1.64
C ASP A 124 -12.39 8.48 -2.96
N TYR A 125 -11.82 8.90 -4.09
CA TYR A 125 -12.31 8.57 -5.43
C TYR A 125 -11.77 7.24 -5.99
N SER A 126 -10.96 6.51 -5.23
CA SER A 126 -10.38 5.20 -5.62
C SER A 126 -10.93 4.11 -4.72
N TYR A 127 -11.75 3.25 -5.30
CA TYR A 127 -12.41 2.17 -4.57
C TYR A 127 -11.59 0.89 -4.64
N PHE A 128 -11.33 0.30 -3.49
CA PHE A 128 -10.57 -0.93 -3.36
C PHE A 128 -11.36 -1.95 -2.54
N ASN A 129 -11.29 -3.21 -2.94
CA ASN A 129 -11.97 -4.30 -2.25
C ASN A 129 -11.00 -5.42 -1.90
N HIS A 130 -10.72 -5.60 -0.59
CA HIS A 130 -9.84 -6.66 -0.11
C HIS A 130 -10.35 -8.06 -0.45
N SER A 131 -11.63 -8.34 -0.25
CA SER A 131 -12.17 -9.70 -0.40
C SER A 131 -11.96 -10.25 -1.82
N ILE A 132 -12.08 -9.42 -2.85
CA ILE A 132 -11.87 -9.81 -4.24
C ILE A 132 -10.39 -10.17 -4.46
N HIS A 133 -9.46 -9.34 -3.97
CA HIS A 133 -8.02 -9.57 -4.14
C HIS A 133 -7.55 -10.82 -3.39
N VAL A 134 -8.00 -11.01 -2.16
CA VAL A 134 -7.73 -12.22 -1.37
C VAL A 134 -8.25 -13.47 -2.08
N LYS A 135 -9.50 -13.43 -2.55
CA LYS A 135 -10.14 -14.53 -3.29
C LYS A 135 -9.41 -14.86 -4.59
N GLN A 136 -8.81 -13.87 -5.23
CA GLN A 136 -8.03 -14.04 -6.47
C GLN A 136 -6.56 -14.40 -6.22
N GLY A 137 -6.17 -14.71 -4.97
CA GLY A 137 -4.83 -15.18 -4.64
C GLY A 137 -3.77 -14.08 -4.58
N VAL A 138 -4.16 -12.84 -4.34
CA VAL A 138 -3.19 -11.75 -4.09
C VAL A 138 -2.74 -11.80 -2.64
N GLY A 139 -1.45 -12.05 -2.41
CA GLY A 139 -0.91 -12.14 -1.06
C GLY A 139 -0.83 -10.80 -0.36
N CYS A 140 -1.08 -10.79 0.95
CA CYS A 140 -1.02 -9.57 1.77
C CYS A 140 0.33 -8.84 1.62
N ALA A 141 1.44 -9.59 1.57
CA ALA A 141 2.78 -9.05 1.39
C ALA A 141 2.97 -8.28 0.07
N THR A 142 2.16 -8.54 -0.95
CA THR A 142 2.25 -7.86 -2.25
C THR A 142 1.98 -6.36 -2.11
N CYS A 143 1.02 -5.99 -1.24
CA CYS A 143 0.64 -4.59 -1.00
C CYS A 143 1.25 -4.03 0.29
N HIS A 144 1.23 -4.83 1.36
CA HIS A 144 1.63 -4.41 2.70
C HIS A 144 3.11 -4.65 3.02
N GLY A 145 3.88 -5.28 2.09
CA GLY A 145 5.25 -5.70 2.39
C GLY A 145 5.29 -6.75 3.49
N ARG A 146 6.44 -6.93 4.13
CA ARG A 146 6.63 -7.84 5.25
C ARG A 146 6.13 -7.21 6.55
N ILE A 147 4.81 -6.98 6.64
CA ILE A 147 4.19 -6.34 7.81
C ILE A 147 4.40 -7.17 9.09
N ASP A 148 4.54 -8.48 8.95
CA ASP A 148 4.94 -9.42 9.99
C ASP A 148 6.33 -9.15 10.58
N GLN A 149 7.11 -8.24 9.99
CA GLN A 149 8.41 -7.80 10.46
C GLN A 149 8.43 -6.32 10.89
N MET A 150 7.28 -5.65 10.87
CA MET A 150 7.18 -4.23 11.20
C MET A 150 6.81 -4.03 12.67
N ASN A 151 7.67 -3.34 13.42
CA ASN A 151 7.34 -2.84 14.75
C ASN A 151 6.40 -1.64 14.66
N PHE A 152 6.70 -0.73 13.74
CA PHE A 152 5.82 0.38 13.38
C PHE A 152 5.41 0.22 11.93
N VAL A 153 4.12 0.32 11.67
CA VAL A 153 3.58 0.10 10.33
C VAL A 153 3.87 1.30 9.45
N TYR A 154 4.37 1.03 8.26
CA TYR A 154 4.52 1.98 7.18
C TYR A 154 3.91 1.42 5.90
N GLN A 155 3.59 2.28 4.96
CA GLN A 155 3.13 1.91 3.64
C GLN A 155 4.32 1.39 2.81
N ALA A 156 4.35 0.10 2.52
CA ALA A 156 5.47 -0.52 1.78
C ALA A 156 5.40 -0.28 0.26
N SER A 157 4.19 -0.12 -0.27
CA SER A 157 3.94 0.08 -1.71
C SER A 157 3.42 1.50 -1.97
N PRO A 158 3.73 2.12 -3.13
CA PRO A 158 3.34 3.50 -3.39
C PRO A 158 1.82 3.70 -3.52
N LEU A 159 1.08 2.63 -3.81
CA LEU A 159 -0.38 2.61 -4.01
C LEU A 159 -0.89 3.64 -5.04
N THR A 160 -0.04 4.01 -5.98
CA THR A 160 -0.42 4.88 -7.11
C THR A 160 -1.21 4.10 -8.16
N MET A 161 -1.97 4.82 -9.01
CA MET A 161 -2.70 4.20 -10.13
C MET A 161 -1.77 3.37 -11.03
N GLU A 162 -0.57 3.87 -11.33
CA GLU A 162 0.44 3.15 -12.11
C GLU A 162 0.81 1.81 -11.46
N TRP A 163 1.01 1.81 -10.14
CA TRP A 163 1.34 0.61 -9.39
C TRP A 163 0.20 -0.42 -9.44
N CYS A 164 -1.05 0.01 -9.26
CA CYS A 164 -2.23 -0.85 -9.39
C CYS A 164 -2.35 -1.43 -10.80
N LEU A 165 -2.18 -0.59 -11.84
CA LEU A 165 -2.26 -1.01 -13.23
C LEU A 165 -1.15 -1.98 -13.63
N ASN A 166 0.04 -1.91 -13.02
CA ASN A 166 1.10 -2.90 -13.27
C ASN A 166 0.66 -4.31 -12.87
N CYS A 167 -0.04 -4.45 -11.72
CA CYS A 167 -0.62 -5.71 -11.30
C CYS A 167 -1.78 -6.12 -12.21
N HIS A 168 -2.73 -5.22 -12.48
CA HIS A 168 -3.90 -5.50 -13.30
C HIS A 168 -3.58 -5.85 -14.76
N ARG A 169 -2.45 -5.36 -15.30
CA ARG A 169 -1.95 -5.73 -16.64
C ARG A 169 -1.23 -7.06 -16.66
N ASN A 170 -0.60 -7.45 -15.54
CA ASN A 170 0.23 -8.63 -15.44
C ASN A 170 -0.07 -9.43 -14.16
N PRO A 171 -1.33 -9.84 -13.91
CA PRO A 171 -1.71 -10.50 -12.67
C PRO A 171 -0.92 -11.79 -12.41
N GLU A 172 -0.48 -12.47 -13.46
CA GLU A 172 0.36 -13.67 -13.41
C GLU A 172 1.67 -13.50 -12.63
N LYS A 173 2.16 -12.27 -12.48
CA LYS A 173 3.39 -11.98 -11.73
C LYS A 173 3.16 -11.88 -10.22
N TYR A 174 1.91 -11.71 -9.77
CA TYR A 174 1.60 -11.29 -8.41
C TYR A 174 0.73 -12.29 -7.64
N ILE A 175 -0.08 -13.09 -8.33
CA ILE A 175 -0.96 -14.06 -7.68
C ILE A 175 -0.19 -15.30 -7.23
N ARG A 176 -0.69 -15.90 -6.15
CA ARG A 176 -0.15 -17.08 -5.50
C ARG A 176 -1.27 -18.09 -5.17
N PRO A 177 -0.95 -19.32 -4.75
CA PRO A 177 -1.96 -20.24 -4.23
C PRO A 177 -2.77 -19.58 -3.09
N ARG A 178 -4.08 -19.84 -3.05
CA ARG A 178 -4.97 -19.18 -2.07
C ARG A 178 -4.60 -19.49 -0.64
N GLU A 179 -4.11 -20.69 -0.38
CA GLU A 179 -3.58 -21.13 0.92
C GLU A 179 -2.35 -20.34 1.38
N GLU A 180 -1.65 -19.71 0.43
CA GLU A 180 -0.45 -18.90 0.69
C GLU A 180 -0.70 -17.39 0.76
N VAL A 181 -1.97 -16.95 0.66
CA VAL A 181 -2.31 -15.51 0.65
C VAL A 181 -1.89 -14.83 1.95
N PHE A 182 -2.07 -15.51 3.08
CA PHE A 182 -1.71 -14.99 4.41
C PHE A 182 -0.27 -15.33 4.82
N ASN A 183 0.43 -16.16 4.05
CA ASN A 183 1.85 -16.44 4.28
C ASN A 183 2.71 -15.26 3.81
N MET A 184 3.16 -14.46 4.77
CA MET A 184 3.96 -13.26 4.47
C MET A 184 5.35 -13.58 3.90
N ALA A 185 5.88 -14.78 4.18
CA ALA A 185 7.20 -15.22 3.73
C ALA A 185 7.15 -16.03 2.42
N TYR A 186 5.96 -16.23 1.83
CA TYR A 186 5.82 -17.03 0.63
C TYR A 186 6.60 -16.45 -0.56
N VAL A 187 7.42 -17.30 -1.17
CA VAL A 187 8.12 -17.04 -2.42
C VAL A 187 7.89 -18.19 -3.37
N ALA A 188 7.36 -17.92 -4.54
CA ALA A 188 7.13 -18.94 -5.55
C ALA A 188 8.47 -19.46 -6.11
N LYS A 189 8.63 -20.78 -6.22
CA LYS A 189 9.83 -21.38 -6.82
C LYS A 189 9.96 -21.06 -8.31
N ASN A 190 8.85 -20.97 -9.02
CA ASN A 190 8.79 -20.61 -10.44
C ASN A 190 7.47 -19.87 -10.75
N GLN A 191 7.48 -18.55 -10.56
CA GLN A 191 6.31 -17.71 -10.80
C GLN A 191 5.89 -17.65 -12.27
N GLU A 192 6.84 -17.79 -13.18
CA GLU A 192 6.57 -17.73 -14.64
C GLU A 192 5.70 -18.90 -15.12
N VAL A 193 5.78 -20.05 -14.45
CA VAL A 193 4.95 -21.22 -14.73
C VAL A 193 3.68 -21.21 -13.87
N LEU A 194 3.84 -20.90 -12.60
CA LEU A 194 2.74 -20.93 -11.62
C LEU A 194 1.69 -19.87 -11.91
N GLY A 195 2.11 -18.63 -12.14
CA GLY A 195 1.22 -17.49 -12.30
C GLY A 195 0.20 -17.64 -13.44
N PRO A 196 0.62 -17.95 -14.68
CA PRO A 196 -0.32 -18.18 -15.78
C PRO A 196 -1.30 -19.31 -15.52
N ARG A 197 -0.87 -20.37 -14.83
CA ARG A 197 -1.75 -21.47 -14.41
C ARG A 197 -2.83 -20.98 -13.45
N LEU A 198 -2.45 -20.23 -12.42
CA LEU A 198 -3.37 -19.69 -11.42
C LEU A 198 -4.32 -18.65 -12.01
N VAL A 199 -3.86 -17.79 -12.94
CA VAL A 199 -4.73 -16.85 -13.67
C VAL A 199 -5.86 -17.59 -14.36
N LYS A 200 -5.56 -18.70 -15.05
CA LYS A 200 -6.55 -19.52 -15.71
C LYS A 200 -7.47 -20.24 -14.72
N GLU A 201 -6.89 -20.84 -13.68
CA GLU A 201 -7.61 -21.61 -12.66
C GLU A 201 -8.62 -20.72 -11.89
N TYR A 202 -8.19 -19.51 -11.49
CA TYR A 202 -9.00 -18.59 -10.71
C TYR A 202 -9.90 -17.69 -11.57
N GLY A 203 -9.76 -17.74 -12.89
CA GLY A 203 -10.53 -16.90 -13.81
C GLY A 203 -10.20 -15.42 -13.68
N VAL A 204 -8.92 -15.09 -13.42
CA VAL A 204 -8.49 -13.70 -13.21
C VAL A 204 -8.50 -12.96 -14.56
N ASN A 205 -9.24 -11.84 -14.60
CA ASN A 205 -9.32 -10.98 -15.77
C ASN A 205 -8.43 -9.74 -15.62
N LYS A 206 -7.87 -9.26 -16.73
CA LYS A 206 -7.11 -8.01 -16.80
C LYS A 206 -8.09 -6.83 -16.81
N LEU A 207 -8.37 -6.28 -15.63
CA LEU A 207 -9.33 -5.20 -15.44
C LEU A 207 -8.57 -3.86 -15.42
N THR A 208 -8.59 -3.11 -16.53
CA THR A 208 -7.83 -1.86 -16.70
C THR A 208 -8.69 -0.66 -17.09
N SER A 209 -10.01 -0.82 -17.14
CA SER A 209 -10.92 0.30 -17.40
C SER A 209 -11.06 1.20 -16.17
N CYS A 210 -11.28 2.50 -16.39
CA CYS A 210 -11.39 3.49 -15.31
C CYS A 210 -12.46 3.13 -14.28
N SER A 211 -13.60 2.61 -14.76
CA SER A 211 -14.75 2.24 -13.91
C SER A 211 -14.54 1.02 -13.01
N VAL A 212 -13.39 0.33 -13.09
CA VAL A 212 -13.03 -0.75 -12.17
C VAL A 212 -12.62 -0.21 -10.81
N CYS A 213 -11.97 0.95 -10.81
CA CYS A 213 -11.44 1.59 -9.60
C CYS A 213 -12.16 2.90 -9.25
N HIS A 214 -12.86 3.54 -10.22
CA HIS A 214 -13.51 4.84 -10.07
C HIS A 214 -14.98 4.73 -10.52
N TYR A 215 -15.91 4.57 -9.56
CA TYR A 215 -17.36 4.46 -9.81
C TYR A 215 -18.20 5.22 -8.79
#